data_96f3eb458ceac3001da4983ff047b0b3
#
_entry.id   96f3eb458ceac3001da4983ff047b0b3
#
_cell.length_a   1.000
_cell.length_b   1.000
_cell.length_c   1.000
_cell.angle_alpha   90.00
_cell.angle_beta   90.00
_cell.angle_gamma   90.00
#
_symmetry.space_group_name_H-M   'P 1'
#
loop_
_entity.id
_entity.type
_entity.pdbx_description
1 polymer ?
#
loop_
_entity_poly.entity_id
_entity_poly.type
_entity_poly.pdbx_seq_one_letter_code
_entity_poly.pdbx_strand_id
1 'polypeptide(L)'
;MRRSLGEILRDSDSSNLSEQDAKRSFLWTPLVAIGAAAFAVEIPFFFFGTPSGHDVEFHLYSWLEVLAQWKHGIFYPRWAPMAHFGYGEPRFIFYPPASWALGAALSGIVPWTLASPVYLWIVLVLAGWSMFALARRWLNRRNAIFAAVLYAVNPYHLVIVYWRSAFAELLASCLVPLLLLFVLKAVEGEGRRTVAARTIPLALILAAAWLTNAPAAVMIHYSFALLIAYFAWKQKSLRVLVVGAGAVALGAMLAAFYLLPAIYEQRWIDIAQAVSAGSRPTDNFLFIHTTDADHDKFNRIVSWLAIFEMAVTLIAAAAAKLWRQQRKALWVALLAWAGAASFVMFPPSALLWKILPKMQFMQFPWRWLLCLSAIFTIFVAVGFGRWWQRAAVCIVAVLILIGAWTRVQVPWWDNTGDLREMQDNLTDRIGYEGTDEYTPVGAEPSAVDKDAREVTVAGPARAAIRVSRWDAESKDFTAQMSAPDELALKLFPYPAWRVEVNGHAVETAAREATGQMLVPVEAGINHVQIKFIRTWDRTAGGWISVAAIAFLGLWRLLSRSLLSGKKVAGISGV
;
A
#
# COMPACT_ATOMS: atom_id res chain seq x y z
N MET A 1 65.15 0.45 18.45
CA MET A 1 64.40 -0.70 18.01
C MET A 1 63.38 -0.22 16.98
N ARG A 2 63.68 -0.35 15.70
CA ARG A 2 62.80 0.12 14.57
C ARG A 2 61.85 -1.02 14.23
N ARG A 3 60.55 -0.86 14.52
CA ARG A 3 59.53 -1.78 13.95
C ARG A 3 59.52 -1.60 12.44
N SER A 4 59.49 -2.70 11.71
CA SER A 4 59.53 -2.68 10.24
C SER A 4 58.21 -2.10 9.69
N LEU A 5 58.28 -1.34 8.60
CA LEU A 5 57.13 -0.78 7.92
C LEU A 5 56.03 -1.82 7.57
N GLY A 6 56.45 -3.09 7.41
CA GLY A 6 55.54 -4.22 7.14
C GLY A 6 54.70 -4.68 8.31
N GLU A 7 55.14 -4.45 9.58
CA GLU A 7 54.34 -4.75 10.78
C GLU A 7 53.26 -3.69 10.98
N ILE A 8 53.58 -2.42 10.70
CA ILE A 8 52.62 -1.28 10.81
C ILE A 8 51.51 -1.41 9.76
N LEU A 9 51.81 -1.85 8.55
CA LEU A 9 50.81 -2.08 7.48
C LEU A 9 49.95 -3.31 7.78
N ARG A 10 50.47 -4.38 8.38
CA ARG A 10 49.69 -5.55 8.80
C ARG A 10 48.74 -5.22 9.98
N ASP A 11 49.16 -4.42 10.94
CA ASP A 11 48.29 -4.01 12.05
C ASP A 11 47.16 -3.08 11.59
N SER A 12 47.40 -2.19 10.59
CA SER A 12 46.37 -1.34 10.04
C SER A 12 45.34 -2.10 9.19
N ASP A 13 45.75 -3.14 8.45
CA ASP A 13 44.85 -3.98 7.66
C ASP A 13 44.01 -4.89 8.56
N SER A 14 44.60 -5.48 9.61
CA SER A 14 43.86 -6.32 10.56
C SER A 14 42.84 -5.50 11.39
N SER A 15 43.15 -4.26 11.76
CA SER A 15 42.21 -3.36 12.45
C SER A 15 41.06 -2.91 11.52
N ASN A 16 41.33 -2.63 10.25
CA ASN A 16 40.32 -2.28 9.25
C ASN A 16 39.39 -3.48 8.90
N LEU A 17 39.93 -4.68 8.80
CA LEU A 17 39.15 -5.90 8.59
C LEU A 17 38.26 -6.21 9.80
N SER A 18 38.79 -6.10 11.03
CA SER A 18 38.01 -6.29 12.25
C SER A 18 36.88 -5.26 12.42
N GLU A 19 37.13 -4.00 12.04
CA GLU A 19 36.13 -2.94 12.07
C GLU A 19 35.07 -3.10 10.96
N GLN A 20 35.43 -3.60 9.78
CA GLN A 20 34.51 -3.95 8.71
C GLN A 20 33.67 -5.18 9.07
N ASP A 21 34.26 -6.21 9.68
CA ASP A 21 33.54 -7.39 10.15
C ASP A 21 32.61 -7.05 11.33
N ALA A 22 33.03 -6.19 12.24
CA ALA A 22 32.17 -5.66 13.29
C ALA A 22 31.01 -4.82 12.74
N LYS A 23 31.25 -4.01 11.70
CA LYS A 23 30.20 -3.26 11.00
C LYS A 23 29.28 -4.18 10.20
N ARG A 24 29.80 -5.22 9.54
CA ARG A 24 28.99 -6.25 8.86
C ARG A 24 28.13 -7.02 9.88
N SER A 25 28.69 -7.56 10.94
CA SER A 25 27.94 -8.26 11.99
C SER A 25 26.88 -7.36 12.62
N PHE A 26 27.09 -6.05 12.61
CA PHE A 26 26.13 -5.06 13.09
C PHE A 26 24.84 -4.99 12.28
N LEU A 27 24.87 -5.20 10.98
CA LEU A 27 23.68 -5.17 10.11
C LEU A 27 22.99 -6.55 9.99
N TRP A 28 23.76 -7.63 9.92
CA TRP A 28 23.22 -8.96 9.67
C TRP A 28 22.37 -9.51 10.83
N THR A 29 22.76 -9.29 12.09
CA THR A 29 22.00 -9.84 13.24
C THR A 29 20.55 -9.36 13.30
N PRO A 30 20.22 -8.04 13.13
CA PRO A 30 18.84 -7.61 13.08
C PRO A 30 18.06 -8.21 11.92
N LEU A 31 18.65 -8.25 10.71
CA LEU A 31 18.01 -8.79 9.52
C LEU A 31 17.69 -10.28 9.68
N VAL A 32 18.64 -11.05 10.21
CA VAL A 32 18.42 -12.49 10.48
C VAL A 32 17.31 -12.70 11.51
N ALA A 33 17.31 -11.92 12.60
CA ALA A 33 16.29 -12.06 13.64
C ALA A 33 14.87 -11.68 13.13
N ILE A 34 14.76 -10.60 12.36
CA ILE A 34 13.49 -10.17 11.77
C ILE A 34 13.06 -11.17 10.69
N GLY A 35 13.99 -11.59 9.81
CA GLY A 35 13.71 -12.55 8.75
C GLY A 35 13.26 -13.91 9.27
N ALA A 36 13.86 -14.39 10.36
CA ALA A 36 13.46 -15.63 11.02
C ALA A 36 12.06 -15.51 11.66
N ALA A 37 11.74 -14.36 12.26
CA ALA A 37 10.41 -14.12 12.81
C ALA A 37 9.34 -14.01 11.71
N ALA A 38 9.63 -13.32 10.60
CA ALA A 38 8.77 -13.27 9.43
C ALA A 38 8.54 -14.67 8.83
N PHE A 39 9.61 -15.45 8.68
CA PHE A 39 9.52 -16.84 8.22
C PHE A 39 8.67 -17.71 9.14
N ALA A 40 8.77 -17.53 10.47
CA ALA A 40 7.95 -18.27 11.41
C ALA A 40 6.45 -18.02 11.20
N VAL A 41 6.05 -16.82 10.77
CA VAL A 41 4.66 -16.53 10.39
C VAL A 41 4.22 -17.38 9.19
N GLU A 42 5.12 -17.70 8.27
CA GLU A 42 4.79 -18.38 7.02
C GLU A 42 4.97 -19.92 7.06
N ILE A 43 5.38 -20.48 8.19
CA ILE A 43 5.53 -21.93 8.33
C ILE A 43 4.30 -22.71 7.85
N PRO A 44 3.05 -22.34 8.19
CA PRO A 44 1.87 -23.06 7.73
C PRO A 44 1.68 -23.05 6.20
N PHE A 45 2.23 -22.06 5.49
CA PHE A 45 2.08 -21.95 4.04
C PHE A 45 2.71 -23.12 3.28
N PHE A 46 3.73 -23.73 3.86
CA PHE A 46 4.39 -24.91 3.28
C PHE A 46 3.54 -26.18 3.38
N PHE A 47 2.52 -26.19 4.25
CA PHE A 47 1.66 -27.35 4.48
C PHE A 47 0.27 -27.16 3.90
N PHE A 48 -0.27 -25.94 3.95
CA PHE A 48 -1.65 -25.65 3.61
C PHE A 48 -1.81 -24.76 2.38
N GLY A 49 -0.77 -24.03 1.98
CA GLY A 49 -0.84 -23.00 0.96
C GLY A 49 -0.90 -21.59 1.55
N THR A 50 -1.24 -20.60 0.73
CA THR A 50 -1.37 -19.21 1.15
C THR A 50 -2.73 -18.98 1.80
N PRO A 51 -2.85 -18.22 2.92
CA PRO A 51 -4.17 -17.85 3.45
C PRO A 51 -4.98 -17.06 2.44
N SER A 52 -6.19 -17.55 2.14
CA SER A 52 -7.14 -16.94 1.20
C SER A 52 -8.07 -15.99 1.96
N GLY A 53 -7.55 -14.82 2.36
CA GLY A 53 -8.31 -13.77 3.01
C GLY A 53 -9.08 -12.91 2.01
N HIS A 54 -9.88 -11.96 2.50
CA HIS A 54 -10.81 -11.15 1.71
C HIS A 54 -10.19 -10.47 0.48
N ASP A 55 -8.94 -10.00 0.57
CA ASP A 55 -8.30 -9.22 -0.49
C ASP A 55 -7.31 -10.05 -1.33
N VAL A 56 -7.19 -11.40 -1.12
CA VAL A 56 -6.16 -12.22 -1.77
C VAL A 56 -6.31 -12.24 -3.28
N GLU A 57 -7.50 -12.59 -3.79
CA GLU A 57 -7.78 -12.67 -5.22
C GLU A 57 -7.56 -11.33 -5.91
N PHE A 58 -8.04 -10.25 -5.29
CA PHE A 58 -7.83 -8.90 -5.78
C PHE A 58 -6.34 -8.59 -6.00
N HIS A 59 -5.48 -8.94 -5.03
CA HIS A 59 -4.04 -8.73 -5.15
C HIS A 59 -3.40 -9.62 -6.20
N LEU A 60 -3.71 -10.92 -6.17
CA LEU A 60 -3.05 -11.89 -7.03
C LEU A 60 -3.42 -11.68 -8.50
N TYR A 61 -4.71 -11.48 -8.82
CA TYR A 61 -5.12 -11.13 -10.17
C TYR A 61 -4.52 -9.79 -10.63
N SER A 62 -4.44 -8.79 -9.76
CA SER A 62 -3.77 -7.52 -10.10
C SER A 62 -2.31 -7.74 -10.49
N TRP A 63 -1.58 -8.61 -9.77
CA TRP A 63 -0.17 -8.89 -10.10
C TRP A 63 0.00 -9.61 -11.45
N LEU A 64 -0.86 -10.59 -11.73
CA LEU A 64 -0.86 -11.31 -13.00
C LEU A 64 -1.20 -10.39 -14.18
N GLU A 65 -2.24 -9.57 -14.03
CA GLU A 65 -2.65 -8.57 -15.03
C GLU A 65 -1.53 -7.58 -15.34
N VAL A 66 -0.87 -7.05 -14.31
CA VAL A 66 0.25 -6.12 -14.47
C VAL A 66 1.44 -6.80 -15.15
N LEU A 67 1.79 -8.01 -14.72
CA LEU A 67 2.89 -8.77 -15.32
C LEU A 67 2.61 -9.08 -16.81
N ALA A 68 1.36 -9.45 -17.15
CA ALA A 68 0.97 -9.67 -18.53
C ALA A 68 1.11 -8.40 -19.37
N GLN A 69 0.66 -7.25 -18.85
CA GLN A 69 0.76 -5.97 -19.55
C GLN A 69 2.22 -5.50 -19.70
N TRP A 70 3.07 -5.71 -18.69
CA TRP A 70 4.51 -5.43 -18.79
C TRP A 70 5.20 -6.21 -19.91
N LYS A 71 4.82 -7.48 -20.12
CA LYS A 71 5.33 -8.29 -21.23
C LYS A 71 4.93 -7.72 -22.61
N HIS A 72 3.85 -6.94 -22.67
CA HIS A 72 3.38 -6.24 -23.88
C HIS A 72 3.85 -4.77 -23.95
N GLY A 73 4.75 -4.32 -23.05
CA GLY A 73 5.32 -2.99 -23.07
C GLY A 73 4.47 -1.90 -22.37
N ILE A 74 3.38 -2.26 -21.71
CA ILE A 74 2.55 -1.34 -20.94
C ILE A 74 3.07 -1.29 -19.50
N PHE A 75 4.05 -0.40 -19.22
CA PHE A 75 4.74 -0.34 -17.91
C PHE A 75 3.90 0.24 -16.77
N TYR A 76 2.91 1.05 -17.09
CA TYR A 76 1.96 1.57 -16.10
C TYR A 76 0.53 1.29 -16.57
N PRO A 77 0.02 0.08 -16.29
CA PRO A 77 -1.36 -0.30 -16.61
C PRO A 77 -2.40 0.68 -16.06
N ARG A 78 -3.53 0.79 -16.75
CA ARG A 78 -4.69 1.59 -16.32
C ARG A 78 -5.95 0.77 -16.22
N TRP A 79 -6.08 -0.19 -17.15
CA TRP A 79 -7.23 -1.06 -17.32
C TRP A 79 -6.87 -2.48 -16.94
N ALA A 80 -7.74 -3.17 -16.19
CA ALA A 80 -7.66 -4.60 -15.91
C ALA A 80 -8.60 -5.33 -16.88
N PRO A 81 -8.09 -5.85 -18.02
CA PRO A 81 -8.94 -6.34 -19.11
C PRO A 81 -9.70 -7.61 -18.77
N MET A 82 -9.22 -8.44 -17.84
CA MET A 82 -9.85 -9.72 -17.49
C MET A 82 -10.83 -9.62 -16.32
N ALA A 83 -10.89 -8.48 -15.62
CA ALA A 83 -11.90 -8.23 -14.60
C ALA A 83 -13.31 -8.30 -15.20
N HIS A 84 -14.29 -8.65 -14.35
CA HIS A 84 -15.68 -8.88 -14.78
C HIS A 84 -15.78 -9.85 -15.98
N PHE A 85 -15.01 -10.94 -15.90
CA PHE A 85 -14.99 -11.98 -16.95
C PHE A 85 -14.64 -11.47 -18.35
N GLY A 86 -13.74 -10.46 -18.43
CA GLY A 86 -13.24 -9.91 -19.69
C GLY A 86 -13.91 -8.61 -20.14
N TYR A 87 -14.88 -8.07 -19.41
CA TYR A 87 -15.45 -6.74 -19.70
C TYR A 87 -14.55 -5.61 -19.18
N GLY A 88 -13.74 -5.89 -18.19
CA GLY A 88 -12.67 -5.03 -17.68
C GLY A 88 -13.12 -3.89 -16.78
N GLU A 89 -12.16 -3.33 -16.06
CA GLU A 89 -12.35 -2.19 -15.14
C GLU A 89 -11.10 -1.29 -15.07
N PRO A 90 -11.22 -0.01 -14.70
CA PRO A 90 -10.10 0.94 -14.58
C PRO A 90 -9.31 0.80 -13.27
N ARG A 91 -9.09 -0.42 -12.76
CA ARG A 91 -8.49 -0.77 -11.47
C ARG A 91 -7.22 0.00 -11.17
N PHE A 92 -6.27 0.04 -12.11
CA PHE A 92 -4.94 0.59 -11.89
C PHE A 92 -4.87 2.13 -11.92
N ILE A 93 -6.01 2.80 -12.18
CA ILE A 93 -6.15 4.24 -12.00
C ILE A 93 -6.39 4.56 -10.52
N PHE A 94 -7.15 3.71 -9.83
CA PHE A 94 -7.64 3.95 -8.47
C PHE A 94 -6.84 3.21 -7.40
N TYR A 95 -6.30 2.04 -7.74
CA TYR A 95 -5.53 1.25 -6.78
C TYR A 95 -4.04 1.65 -6.77
N PRO A 96 -3.47 1.96 -5.58
CA PRO A 96 -2.10 2.47 -5.46
C PRO A 96 -1.03 1.53 -6.03
N PRO A 97 -0.02 2.08 -6.76
CA PRO A 97 0.85 1.27 -7.61
C PRO A 97 1.90 0.43 -6.89
N ALA A 98 2.33 0.77 -5.67
CA ALA A 98 3.49 0.13 -5.06
C ALA A 98 3.26 -1.36 -4.77
N SER A 99 2.05 -1.73 -4.31
CA SER A 99 1.72 -3.12 -3.98
C SER A 99 1.66 -4.01 -5.22
N TRP A 100 0.91 -3.60 -6.25
CA TRP A 100 0.79 -4.41 -7.45
C TRP A 100 2.09 -4.43 -8.27
N ALA A 101 2.87 -3.33 -8.26
CA ALA A 101 4.16 -3.32 -8.95
C ALA A 101 5.18 -4.26 -8.28
N LEU A 102 5.24 -4.27 -6.94
CA LEU A 102 6.10 -5.20 -6.21
C LEU A 102 5.66 -6.65 -6.44
N GLY A 103 4.36 -6.93 -6.34
CA GLY A 103 3.83 -8.28 -6.55
C GLY A 103 4.05 -8.78 -7.97
N ALA A 104 3.78 -7.96 -8.99
CA ALA A 104 4.05 -8.30 -10.40
C ALA A 104 5.54 -8.53 -10.68
N ALA A 105 6.43 -7.70 -10.10
CA ALA A 105 7.87 -7.89 -10.23
C ALA A 105 8.32 -9.22 -9.63
N LEU A 106 7.82 -9.57 -8.45
CA LEU A 106 8.12 -10.85 -7.81
C LEU A 106 7.57 -12.02 -8.64
N SER A 107 6.34 -11.92 -9.14
CA SER A 107 5.74 -12.93 -10.02
C SER A 107 6.51 -13.15 -11.33
N GLY A 108 7.30 -12.17 -11.75
CA GLY A 108 8.21 -12.29 -12.88
C GLY A 108 9.58 -12.89 -12.56
N ILE A 109 9.96 -12.98 -11.28
CA ILE A 109 11.29 -13.40 -10.83
C ILE A 109 11.25 -14.78 -10.17
N VAL A 110 10.21 -15.06 -9.36
CA VAL A 110 10.05 -16.34 -8.69
C VAL A 110 8.87 -17.12 -9.30
N PRO A 111 8.80 -18.45 -9.08
CA PRO A 111 7.61 -19.21 -9.46
C PRO A 111 6.34 -18.59 -8.90
N TRP A 112 5.27 -18.51 -9.70
CA TRP A 112 4.00 -17.87 -9.33
C TRP A 112 3.48 -18.31 -7.95
N THR A 113 3.53 -19.61 -7.68
CA THR A 113 3.08 -20.21 -6.41
C THR A 113 3.87 -19.75 -5.18
N LEU A 114 5.04 -19.12 -5.36
CA LEU A 114 5.88 -18.56 -4.31
C LEU A 114 5.82 -17.02 -4.24
N ALA A 115 5.14 -16.37 -5.19
CA ALA A 115 5.13 -14.90 -5.26
C ALA A 115 4.50 -14.27 -4.01
N SER A 116 3.38 -14.82 -3.53
CA SER A 116 2.68 -14.32 -2.33
C SER A 116 3.49 -14.55 -1.04
N PRO A 117 4.01 -15.74 -0.71
CA PRO A 117 4.89 -15.91 0.44
C PRO A 117 6.11 -14.99 0.40
N VAL A 118 6.81 -14.92 -0.72
CA VAL A 118 8.00 -14.05 -0.84
C VAL A 118 7.64 -12.57 -0.65
N TYR A 119 6.49 -12.13 -1.19
CA TYR A 119 5.99 -10.78 -0.95
C TYR A 119 5.76 -10.52 0.54
N LEU A 120 5.04 -11.39 1.23
CA LEU A 120 4.72 -11.27 2.65
C LEU A 120 6.00 -11.24 3.50
N TRP A 121 6.93 -12.15 3.25
CA TRP A 121 8.21 -12.19 3.94
C TRP A 121 9.00 -10.88 3.79
N ILE A 122 9.13 -10.37 2.56
CA ILE A 122 9.82 -9.10 2.28
C ILE A 122 9.15 -7.96 3.06
N VAL A 123 7.83 -7.87 3.03
CA VAL A 123 7.09 -6.77 3.64
C VAL A 123 7.18 -6.82 5.17
N LEU A 124 7.08 -7.99 5.79
CA LEU A 124 7.29 -8.15 7.23
C LEU A 124 8.72 -7.78 7.65
N VAL A 125 9.73 -8.15 6.83
CA VAL A 125 11.12 -7.74 7.07
C VAL A 125 11.28 -6.23 6.95
N LEU A 126 10.69 -5.59 5.95
CA LEU A 126 10.71 -4.12 5.79
C LEU A 126 10.04 -3.41 6.96
N ALA A 127 8.89 -3.90 7.43
CA ALA A 127 8.20 -3.38 8.60
C ALA A 127 9.08 -3.47 9.85
N GLY A 128 9.65 -4.64 10.14
CA GLY A 128 10.58 -4.82 11.25
C GLY A 128 11.83 -3.94 11.13
N TRP A 129 12.40 -3.80 9.93
CA TRP A 129 13.57 -2.96 9.70
C TRP A 129 13.27 -1.47 9.92
N SER A 130 12.11 -0.99 9.50
CA SER A 130 11.66 0.39 9.75
C SER A 130 11.56 0.68 11.26
N MET A 131 10.99 -0.25 12.01
CA MET A 131 10.92 -0.16 13.48
C MET A 131 12.31 -0.24 14.11
N PHE A 132 13.21 -1.10 13.63
CA PHE A 132 14.61 -1.12 14.08
C PHE A 132 15.27 0.24 13.90
N ALA A 133 15.13 0.86 12.73
CA ALA A 133 15.71 2.17 12.44
C ALA A 133 15.18 3.26 13.40
N LEU A 134 13.89 3.23 13.73
CA LEU A 134 13.29 4.12 14.71
C LEU A 134 13.79 3.83 16.14
N ALA A 135 13.71 2.58 16.57
CA ALA A 135 14.02 2.16 17.94
C ALA A 135 15.49 2.41 18.31
N ARG A 136 16.41 2.32 17.34
CA ARG A 136 17.84 2.64 17.52
C ARG A 136 18.10 4.08 17.96
N ARG A 137 17.16 4.96 17.89
CA ARG A 137 17.30 6.34 18.41
C ARG A 137 17.36 6.39 19.94
N TRP A 138 16.78 5.42 20.62
CA TRP A 138 16.61 5.44 22.07
C TRP A 138 17.08 4.17 22.75
N LEU A 139 17.06 3.06 22.02
CA LEU A 139 17.35 1.75 22.56
C LEU A 139 18.72 1.26 22.11
N ASN A 140 19.37 0.48 23.00
CA ASN A 140 20.53 -0.30 22.61
C ASN A 140 20.12 -1.34 21.52
N ARG A 141 21.13 -1.93 20.87
CA ARG A 141 20.92 -2.84 19.74
C ARG A 141 19.98 -4.01 20.06
N ARG A 142 20.19 -4.68 21.21
CA ARG A 142 19.39 -5.83 21.63
C ARG A 142 17.91 -5.47 21.80
N ASN A 143 17.63 -4.36 22.44
CA ASN A 143 16.27 -3.90 22.67
C ASN A 143 15.60 -3.38 21.38
N ALA A 144 16.38 -2.81 20.46
CA ALA A 144 15.90 -2.39 19.16
C ALA A 144 15.57 -3.60 18.25
N ILE A 145 16.35 -4.70 18.33
CA ILE A 145 16.02 -5.96 17.65
C ILE A 145 14.71 -6.54 18.21
N PHE A 146 14.55 -6.54 19.54
CA PHE A 146 13.30 -6.98 20.17
C PHE A 146 12.09 -6.17 19.64
N ALA A 147 12.20 -4.83 19.61
CA ALA A 147 11.14 -3.98 19.05
C ALA A 147 10.87 -4.30 17.57
N ALA A 148 11.91 -4.50 16.78
CA ALA A 148 11.80 -4.80 15.35
C ALA A 148 11.07 -6.13 15.09
N VAL A 149 11.46 -7.18 15.82
CA VAL A 149 10.81 -8.50 15.74
C VAL A 149 9.36 -8.41 16.20
N LEU A 150 9.09 -7.78 17.34
CA LEU A 150 7.73 -7.63 17.86
C LEU A 150 6.83 -6.85 16.89
N TYR A 151 7.39 -5.82 16.21
CA TYR A 151 6.63 -5.07 15.21
C TYR A 151 6.37 -5.88 13.94
N ALA A 152 7.37 -6.62 13.44
CA ALA A 152 7.19 -7.45 12.26
C ALA A 152 6.04 -8.46 12.42
N VAL A 153 5.92 -9.06 13.60
CA VAL A 153 4.93 -10.12 13.90
C VAL A 153 3.90 -9.66 14.94
N ASN A 154 3.56 -8.36 14.96
CA ASN A 154 2.53 -7.87 15.88
C ASN A 154 1.16 -8.48 15.57
N PRO A 155 0.24 -8.50 16.55
CA PRO A 155 -1.06 -9.15 16.38
C PRO A 155 -1.86 -8.66 15.19
N TYR A 156 -1.82 -7.35 14.88
CA TYR A 156 -2.56 -6.81 13.75
C TYR A 156 -1.97 -7.23 12.40
N HIS A 157 -0.63 -7.34 12.28
CA HIS A 157 -0.02 -7.89 11.07
C HIS A 157 -0.44 -9.34 10.83
N LEU A 158 -0.63 -10.14 11.90
CA LEU A 158 -1.15 -11.50 11.77
C LEU A 158 -2.60 -11.52 11.27
N VAL A 159 -3.45 -10.58 11.72
CA VAL A 159 -4.81 -10.41 11.16
C VAL A 159 -4.75 -10.08 9.67
N ILE A 160 -3.85 -9.17 9.27
CA ILE A 160 -3.69 -8.83 7.85
C ILE A 160 -3.25 -10.06 7.04
N VAL A 161 -2.29 -10.84 7.54
CA VAL A 161 -1.75 -12.01 6.82
C VAL A 161 -2.80 -13.12 6.71
N TYR A 162 -3.47 -13.46 7.82
CA TYR A 162 -4.27 -14.69 7.89
C TYR A 162 -5.76 -14.53 7.61
N TRP A 163 -6.33 -13.34 7.82
CA TRP A 163 -7.77 -13.14 7.60
C TRP A 163 -8.09 -12.15 6.50
N ARG A 164 -7.24 -11.16 6.31
CA ARG A 164 -7.55 -10.14 5.34
C ARG A 164 -6.81 -10.26 4.03
N SER A 165 -5.62 -10.82 4.06
CA SER A 165 -4.68 -10.82 2.92
C SER A 165 -4.48 -9.43 2.31
N ALA A 166 -4.58 -8.37 3.13
CA ALA A 166 -4.51 -6.97 2.70
C ALA A 166 -3.05 -6.54 2.48
N PHE A 167 -2.42 -7.06 1.45
CA PHE A 167 -0.98 -6.96 1.18
C PHE A 167 -0.49 -5.52 1.02
N ALA A 168 -1.28 -4.64 0.42
CA ALA A 168 -0.93 -3.22 0.30
C ALA A 168 -0.95 -2.49 1.66
N GLU A 169 -1.89 -2.84 2.55
CA GLU A 169 -1.94 -2.31 3.91
C GLU A 169 -0.74 -2.78 4.73
N LEU A 170 -0.35 -4.06 4.60
CA LEU A 170 0.84 -4.59 5.23
C LEU A 170 2.12 -3.88 4.74
N LEU A 171 2.24 -3.63 3.43
CA LEU A 171 3.36 -2.86 2.89
C LEU A 171 3.40 -1.45 3.44
N ALA A 172 2.26 -0.79 3.60
CA ALA A 172 2.18 0.55 4.19
C ALA A 172 2.59 0.59 5.67
N SER A 173 2.52 -0.53 6.39
CA SER A 173 2.92 -0.60 7.80
C SER A 173 4.38 -0.18 8.02
N CYS A 174 5.27 -0.43 7.06
CA CYS A 174 6.67 -0.01 7.15
C CYS A 174 6.85 1.51 7.19
N LEU A 175 5.87 2.28 6.71
CA LEU A 175 5.91 3.74 6.68
C LEU A 175 5.58 4.38 8.04
N VAL A 176 4.85 3.69 8.91
CA VAL A 176 4.42 4.23 10.21
C VAL A 176 5.60 4.51 11.15
N PRO A 177 6.55 3.59 11.39
CA PRO A 177 7.76 3.89 12.15
C PRO A 177 8.64 4.95 11.46
N LEU A 178 8.71 4.94 10.12
CA LEU A 178 9.48 5.93 9.37
C LEU A 178 8.87 7.33 9.48
N LEU A 179 7.55 7.46 9.49
CA LEU A 179 6.86 8.72 9.74
C LEU A 179 7.35 9.33 11.06
N LEU A 180 7.24 8.58 12.16
CA LEU A 180 7.69 9.06 13.47
C LEU A 180 9.19 9.39 13.47
N LEU A 181 10.02 8.55 12.87
CA LEU A 181 11.46 8.77 12.75
C LEU A 181 11.77 10.12 12.10
N PHE A 182 11.11 10.43 10.98
CA PHE A 182 11.37 11.66 10.24
C PHE A 182 10.70 12.89 10.86
N VAL A 183 9.54 12.74 11.50
CA VAL A 183 8.95 13.81 12.33
C VAL A 183 9.92 14.21 13.42
N LEU A 184 10.47 13.25 14.17
CA LEU A 184 11.44 13.55 15.23
C LEU A 184 12.72 14.20 14.69
N LYS A 185 13.26 13.70 13.57
CA LYS A 185 14.41 14.34 12.91
C LYS A 185 14.12 15.76 12.43
N ALA A 186 12.87 16.05 12.08
CA ALA A 186 12.46 17.39 11.64
C ALA A 186 12.30 18.37 12.80
N VAL A 187 11.81 17.90 13.96
CA VAL A 187 11.53 18.75 15.12
C VAL A 187 12.71 18.92 16.08
N GLU A 188 13.63 17.95 16.18
CA GLU A 188 14.78 17.97 17.09
C GLU A 188 15.99 18.80 16.59
N GLY A 189 16.02 19.18 15.33
CA GLY A 189 17.18 19.86 14.73
C GLY A 189 17.22 21.36 15.00
N GLU A 190 17.84 21.83 16.07
CA GLU A 190 18.21 23.24 16.21
C GLU A 190 19.40 23.61 15.30
N GLY A 191 19.23 24.67 14.52
CA GLY A 191 20.29 25.54 13.99
C GLY A 191 20.78 25.32 12.57
N ARG A 192 21.21 24.19 12.08
CA ARG A 192 21.96 24.09 10.81
C ARG A 192 21.22 23.47 9.61
N ARG A 193 20.11 22.77 9.79
CA ARG A 193 19.40 22.16 8.66
C ARG A 193 18.39 23.14 8.07
N THR A 194 18.42 23.29 6.74
CA THR A 194 17.42 24.09 6.01
C THR A 194 16.02 23.51 6.16
N VAL A 195 14.99 24.31 5.94
CA VAL A 195 13.58 23.85 5.92
C VAL A 195 13.43 22.68 4.95
N ALA A 196 13.99 22.79 3.74
CA ALA A 196 13.93 21.74 2.73
C ALA A 196 14.54 20.40 3.20
N ALA A 197 15.69 20.41 3.90
CA ALA A 197 16.31 19.19 4.42
C ALA A 197 15.45 18.44 5.46
N ARG A 198 14.47 19.12 6.06
CA ARG A 198 13.51 18.56 7.01
C ARG A 198 12.23 18.13 6.31
N THR A 199 11.81 18.89 5.30
CA THR A 199 10.57 18.68 4.53
C THR A 199 10.67 17.46 3.61
N ILE A 200 11.78 17.30 2.88
CA ILE A 200 11.91 16.29 1.83
C ILE A 200 11.71 14.86 2.34
N PRO A 201 12.36 14.39 3.43
CA PRO A 201 12.13 13.02 3.91
C PRO A 201 10.70 12.76 4.33
N LEU A 202 10.02 13.75 4.91
CA LEU A 202 8.61 13.67 5.28
C LEU A 202 7.73 13.59 4.03
N ALA A 203 7.99 14.44 3.02
CA ALA A 203 7.27 14.43 1.75
C ALA A 203 7.37 13.06 1.03
N LEU A 204 8.56 12.45 1.06
CA LEU A 204 8.76 11.11 0.49
C LEU A 204 7.93 10.03 1.20
N ILE A 205 7.83 10.09 2.55
CA ILE A 205 6.98 9.15 3.31
C ILE A 205 5.50 9.37 3.00
N LEU A 206 5.06 10.64 2.93
CA LEU A 206 3.65 10.96 2.62
C LEU A 206 3.28 10.57 1.18
N ALA A 207 4.17 10.80 0.22
CA ALA A 207 3.99 10.32 -1.16
C ALA A 207 3.96 8.79 -1.22
N ALA A 208 4.92 8.11 -0.58
CA ALA A 208 4.95 6.66 -0.52
C ALA A 208 3.68 6.07 0.09
N ALA A 209 3.10 6.71 1.10
CA ALA A 209 1.84 6.27 1.70
C ALA A 209 0.70 6.25 0.66
N TRP A 210 0.52 7.34 -0.10
CA TRP A 210 -0.48 7.39 -1.18
C TRP A 210 -0.23 6.36 -2.28
N LEU A 211 1.04 6.12 -2.61
CA LEU A 211 1.41 5.16 -3.65
C LEU A 211 1.35 3.69 -3.20
N THR A 212 1.17 3.45 -1.89
CA THR A 212 1.15 2.09 -1.32
C THR A 212 -0.27 1.62 -1.00
N ASN A 213 -1.02 2.39 -0.20
CA ASN A 213 -2.38 2.03 0.21
C ASN A 213 -3.15 3.28 0.61
N ALA A 214 -4.28 3.56 -0.05
CA ALA A 214 -5.06 4.78 0.17
C ALA A 214 -5.63 4.89 1.61
N PRO A 215 -6.24 3.87 2.23
CA PRO A 215 -6.64 3.90 3.62
C PRO A 215 -5.48 4.19 4.59
N ALA A 216 -4.34 3.51 4.43
CA ALA A 216 -3.16 3.75 5.25
C ALA A 216 -2.59 5.17 5.04
N ALA A 217 -2.66 5.72 3.82
CA ALA A 217 -2.26 7.10 3.56
C ALA A 217 -3.10 8.08 4.35
N VAL A 218 -4.42 7.90 4.42
CA VAL A 218 -5.31 8.74 5.24
C VAL A 218 -4.90 8.66 6.72
N MET A 219 -4.71 7.45 7.27
CA MET A 219 -4.25 7.26 8.66
C MET A 219 -2.91 7.94 8.93
N ILE A 220 -1.94 7.78 8.02
CA ILE A 220 -0.60 8.37 8.11
C ILE A 220 -0.67 9.90 8.07
N HIS A 221 -1.51 10.50 7.22
CA HIS A 221 -1.67 11.95 7.13
C HIS A 221 -2.33 12.54 8.39
N TYR A 222 -3.38 11.91 8.94
CA TYR A 222 -3.96 12.35 10.21
C TYR A 222 -2.99 12.17 11.38
N SER A 223 -2.25 11.06 11.43
CA SER A 223 -1.19 10.85 12.42
C SER A 223 -0.09 11.90 12.30
N PHE A 224 0.32 12.22 11.07
CA PHE A 224 1.29 13.28 10.79
C PHE A 224 0.80 14.65 11.25
N ALA A 225 -0.44 15.01 10.91
CA ALA A 225 -1.05 16.27 11.32
C ALA A 225 -1.09 16.42 12.85
N LEU A 226 -1.51 15.36 13.56
CA LEU A 226 -1.53 15.32 15.02
C LEU A 226 -0.12 15.54 15.62
N LEU A 227 0.88 14.81 15.11
CA LEU A 227 2.25 14.90 15.60
C LEU A 227 2.87 16.28 15.31
N ILE A 228 2.70 16.82 14.11
CA ILE A 228 3.19 18.15 13.74
C ILE A 228 2.50 19.23 14.56
N ALA A 229 1.19 19.18 14.73
CA ALA A 229 0.46 20.14 15.57
C ALA A 229 0.92 20.10 17.03
N TYR A 230 1.08 18.90 17.59
CA TYR A 230 1.57 18.72 18.96
C TYR A 230 2.98 19.30 19.14
N PHE A 231 3.93 18.97 18.26
CA PHE A 231 5.30 19.47 18.40
C PHE A 231 5.41 20.96 18.08
N ALA A 232 4.64 21.50 17.15
CA ALA A 232 4.57 22.94 16.87
C ALA A 232 4.06 23.72 18.10
N TRP A 233 2.99 23.23 18.73
CA TRP A 233 2.45 23.79 19.97
C TRP A 233 3.48 23.70 21.11
N LYS A 234 4.10 22.53 21.29
CA LYS A 234 5.07 22.30 22.38
C LYS A 234 6.32 23.15 22.25
N GLN A 235 6.80 23.38 21.02
CA GLN A 235 8.00 24.20 20.75
C GLN A 235 7.67 25.67 20.49
N LYS A 236 6.37 26.04 20.44
CA LYS A 236 5.90 27.38 20.04
C LYS A 236 6.51 27.83 18.69
N SER A 237 6.61 26.93 17.72
CA SER A 237 7.36 27.13 16.49
C SER A 237 6.49 26.99 15.25
N LEU A 238 6.20 28.11 14.57
CA LEU A 238 5.55 28.12 13.26
C LEU A 238 6.38 27.40 12.18
N ARG A 239 7.71 27.34 12.35
CA ARG A 239 8.61 26.64 11.43
C ARG A 239 8.24 25.16 11.32
N VAL A 240 7.81 24.52 12.40
CA VAL A 240 7.37 23.10 12.37
C VAL A 240 6.13 22.95 11.51
N LEU A 241 5.18 23.90 11.58
CA LEU A 241 4.00 23.91 10.72
C LEU A 241 4.36 24.12 9.25
N VAL A 242 5.28 25.04 8.96
CA VAL A 242 5.77 25.28 7.58
C VAL A 242 6.43 24.03 7.00
N VAL A 243 7.28 23.33 7.77
CA VAL A 243 7.87 22.04 7.36
C VAL A 243 6.77 21.01 7.11
N GLY A 244 5.77 20.94 7.99
CA GLY A 244 4.64 20.03 7.84
C GLY A 244 3.81 20.30 6.59
N ALA A 245 3.38 21.55 6.39
CA ALA A 245 2.61 21.95 5.21
C ALA A 245 3.39 21.72 3.91
N GLY A 246 4.68 22.09 3.91
CA GLY A 246 5.56 21.83 2.77
C GLY A 246 5.74 20.34 2.47
N ALA A 247 5.77 19.50 3.50
CA ALA A 247 5.85 18.04 3.31
C ALA A 247 4.58 17.47 2.68
N VAL A 248 3.40 17.94 3.11
CA VAL A 248 2.12 17.53 2.51
C VAL A 248 2.04 17.98 1.06
N ALA A 249 2.34 19.24 0.77
CA ALA A 249 2.30 19.78 -0.59
C ALA A 249 3.26 19.06 -1.53
N LEU A 250 4.53 18.94 -1.13
CA LEU A 250 5.54 18.24 -1.94
C LEU A 250 5.23 16.74 -2.08
N GLY A 251 4.72 16.09 -1.02
CA GLY A 251 4.29 14.69 -1.05
C GLY A 251 3.15 14.46 -2.03
N ALA A 252 2.14 15.35 -2.03
CA ALA A 252 1.04 15.32 -2.99
C ALA A 252 1.53 15.56 -4.43
N MET A 253 2.45 16.50 -4.65
CA MET A 253 3.04 16.73 -5.98
C MET A 253 3.83 15.51 -6.47
N LEU A 254 4.60 14.85 -5.62
CA LEU A 254 5.34 13.63 -5.99
C LEU A 254 4.42 12.48 -6.39
N ALA A 255 3.25 12.36 -5.75
CA ALA A 255 2.25 11.34 -6.04
C ALA A 255 1.18 11.79 -7.06
N ALA A 256 1.30 12.99 -7.65
CA ALA A 256 0.24 13.59 -8.48
C ALA A 256 -0.09 12.77 -9.73
N PHE A 257 0.88 12.04 -10.30
CA PHE A 257 0.67 11.15 -11.45
C PHE A 257 -0.36 10.02 -11.17
N TYR A 258 -0.56 9.69 -9.90
CA TYR A 258 -1.57 8.76 -9.39
C TYR A 258 -2.77 9.51 -8.81
N LEU A 259 -2.53 10.48 -7.90
CA LEU A 259 -3.60 11.15 -7.15
C LEU A 259 -4.54 11.96 -8.04
N LEU A 260 -4.01 12.68 -9.03
CA LEU A 260 -4.85 13.55 -9.86
C LEU A 260 -5.85 12.75 -10.71
N PRO A 261 -5.42 11.69 -11.44
CA PRO A 261 -6.39 10.81 -12.11
C PRO A 261 -7.37 10.15 -11.13
N ALA A 262 -6.88 9.58 -10.02
CA ALA A 262 -7.74 8.91 -9.07
C ALA A 262 -8.83 9.84 -8.47
N ILE A 263 -8.53 11.12 -8.25
CA ILE A 263 -9.49 12.10 -7.76
C ILE A 263 -10.44 12.55 -8.89
N TYR A 264 -9.92 12.78 -10.09
CA TYR A 264 -10.72 13.30 -11.19
C TYR A 264 -11.65 12.25 -11.79
N GLU A 265 -11.13 11.03 -12.03
CA GLU A 265 -11.84 9.97 -12.72
C GLU A 265 -12.78 9.16 -11.80
N GLN A 266 -12.73 9.34 -10.45
CA GLN A 266 -13.63 8.65 -9.51
C GLN A 266 -15.13 8.85 -9.81
N ARG A 267 -15.50 9.89 -10.54
CA ARG A 267 -16.88 10.17 -11.00
C ARG A 267 -17.34 9.27 -12.15
N TRP A 268 -16.43 8.50 -12.74
CA TRP A 268 -16.70 7.60 -13.84
C TRP A 268 -16.86 6.14 -13.41
N ILE A 269 -16.76 5.89 -12.09
CA ILE A 269 -16.93 4.58 -11.48
C ILE A 269 -17.94 4.64 -10.33
N ASP A 270 -18.47 3.50 -9.92
CA ASP A 270 -19.39 3.40 -8.78
C ASP A 270 -18.65 3.38 -7.44
N ILE A 271 -17.91 4.45 -7.15
CA ILE A 271 -17.13 4.59 -5.91
C ILE A 271 -17.99 4.51 -4.64
N ALA A 272 -19.32 4.65 -4.75
CA ALA A 272 -20.22 4.53 -3.62
C ALA A 272 -20.24 3.10 -3.05
N GLN A 273 -19.97 2.09 -3.87
CA GLN A 273 -19.86 0.70 -3.45
C GLN A 273 -18.74 0.47 -2.41
N ALA A 274 -17.69 1.28 -2.43
CA ALA A 274 -16.63 1.22 -1.41
C ALA A 274 -17.16 1.42 0.02
N VAL A 275 -18.34 2.02 0.20
CA VAL A 275 -19.01 2.24 1.50
C VAL A 275 -20.41 1.62 1.52
N SER A 276 -20.60 0.51 0.83
CA SER A 276 -21.80 -0.30 0.83
C SER A 276 -22.04 -1.00 2.17
N ALA A 277 -23.16 -1.67 2.33
CA ALA A 277 -23.47 -2.44 3.55
C ALA A 277 -22.37 -3.48 3.84
N GLY A 278 -21.96 -3.60 5.09
CA GLY A 278 -20.83 -4.41 5.52
C GLY A 278 -19.46 -3.70 5.44
N SER A 279 -19.27 -2.77 4.48
CA SER A 279 -18.03 -2.00 4.35
C SER A 279 -18.10 -0.60 4.99
N ARG A 280 -19.21 -0.20 5.55
CA ARG A 280 -19.36 1.11 6.21
C ARG A 280 -18.61 1.15 7.54
N PRO A 281 -18.04 2.31 7.92
CA PRO A 281 -17.46 2.48 9.24
C PRO A 281 -18.42 2.12 10.38
N THR A 282 -19.70 2.42 10.22
CA THR A 282 -20.75 2.12 11.22
C THR A 282 -20.94 0.63 11.48
N ASP A 283 -20.64 -0.22 10.50
CA ASP A 283 -20.80 -1.66 10.58
C ASP A 283 -19.53 -2.33 11.16
N ASN A 284 -18.45 -1.54 11.36
CA ASN A 284 -17.10 -2.01 11.66
C ASN A 284 -16.43 -1.35 12.88
N PHE A 285 -17.16 -0.56 13.67
CA PHE A 285 -16.64 -0.10 14.95
C PHE A 285 -16.42 -1.27 15.91
N LEU A 286 -15.48 -1.13 16.83
CA LEU A 286 -15.23 -2.15 17.84
C LEU A 286 -16.51 -2.51 18.60
N PHE A 287 -16.75 -3.81 18.76
CA PHE A 287 -17.91 -4.41 19.43
C PHE A 287 -19.27 -4.14 18.80
N ILE A 288 -19.33 -3.63 17.58
CA ILE A 288 -20.57 -3.58 16.81
C ILE A 288 -20.93 -5.00 16.36
N HIS A 289 -22.23 -5.32 16.50
CA HIS A 289 -22.82 -6.55 16.00
C HIS A 289 -23.39 -6.35 14.61
N THR A 290 -23.17 -7.32 13.74
CA THR A 290 -23.73 -7.38 12.40
C THR A 290 -24.63 -8.60 12.24
N THR A 291 -25.49 -8.60 11.24
CA THR A 291 -26.39 -9.74 10.94
C THR A 291 -25.64 -10.91 10.29
N ASP A 292 -24.50 -10.65 9.66
CA ASP A 292 -23.62 -11.67 9.12
C ASP A 292 -22.79 -12.30 10.24
N ALA A 293 -22.88 -13.61 10.42
CA ALA A 293 -22.27 -14.32 11.53
C ALA A 293 -20.72 -14.36 11.45
N ASP A 294 -20.17 -14.48 10.24
CA ASP A 294 -18.73 -14.52 10.05
C ASP A 294 -18.11 -13.13 10.20
N HIS A 295 -18.76 -12.11 9.68
CA HIS A 295 -18.39 -10.71 9.90
C HIS A 295 -18.46 -10.35 11.40
N ASP A 296 -19.53 -10.72 12.11
CA ASP A 296 -19.66 -10.48 13.56
C ASP A 296 -18.55 -11.17 14.36
N LYS A 297 -18.23 -12.43 14.01
CA LYS A 297 -17.12 -13.17 14.62
C LYS A 297 -15.78 -12.49 14.37
N PHE A 298 -15.52 -12.03 13.15
CA PHE A 298 -14.32 -11.30 12.81
C PHE A 298 -14.20 -9.99 13.59
N ASN A 299 -15.27 -9.16 13.60
CA ASN A 299 -15.32 -7.91 14.35
C ASN A 299 -15.04 -8.12 15.84
N ARG A 300 -15.56 -9.19 16.43
CA ARG A 300 -15.32 -9.54 17.84
C ARG A 300 -13.88 -9.92 18.12
N ILE A 301 -13.24 -10.71 17.23
CA ILE A 301 -11.82 -11.07 17.34
C ILE A 301 -10.94 -9.81 17.27
N VAL A 302 -11.16 -8.97 16.29
CA VAL A 302 -10.40 -7.73 16.12
C VAL A 302 -10.63 -6.75 17.26
N SER A 303 -11.86 -6.69 17.81
CA SER A 303 -12.19 -5.86 18.97
C SER A 303 -11.39 -6.27 20.21
N TRP A 304 -11.33 -7.56 20.52
CA TRP A 304 -10.52 -8.04 21.65
C TRP A 304 -9.03 -7.85 21.43
N LEU A 305 -8.57 -7.99 20.20
CA LEU A 305 -7.20 -7.67 19.83
C LEU A 305 -6.87 -6.20 20.08
N ALA A 306 -7.75 -5.29 19.66
CA ALA A 306 -7.60 -3.87 19.89
C ALA A 306 -7.54 -3.53 21.39
N ILE A 307 -8.44 -4.09 22.20
CA ILE A 307 -8.41 -3.92 23.65
C ILE A 307 -7.11 -4.45 24.25
N PHE A 308 -6.64 -5.61 23.80
CA PHE A 308 -5.35 -6.14 24.24
C PHE A 308 -4.20 -5.17 23.94
N GLU A 309 -4.08 -4.66 22.72
CA GLU A 309 -3.02 -3.70 22.37
C GLU A 309 -3.14 -2.39 23.15
N MET A 310 -4.35 -1.86 23.33
CA MET A 310 -4.61 -0.66 24.14
C MET A 310 -4.18 -0.86 25.60
N ALA A 311 -4.61 -1.95 26.23
CA ALA A 311 -4.31 -2.25 27.62
C ALA A 311 -2.81 -2.42 27.87
N VAL A 312 -2.15 -3.23 27.03
CA VAL A 312 -0.69 -3.44 27.14
C VAL A 312 0.07 -2.15 26.86
N THR A 313 -0.36 -1.33 25.89
CA THR A 313 0.22 -0.02 25.62
C THR A 313 0.16 0.88 26.85
N LEU A 314 -0.99 0.96 27.53
CA LEU A 314 -1.14 1.78 28.76
C LEU A 314 -0.28 1.25 29.91
N ILE A 315 -0.25 -0.06 30.14
CA ILE A 315 0.56 -0.70 31.18
C ILE A 315 2.05 -0.44 30.91
N ALA A 316 2.49 -0.66 29.68
CA ALA A 316 3.89 -0.44 29.29
C ALA A 316 4.29 1.02 29.34
N ALA A 317 3.42 1.94 28.96
CA ALA A 317 3.63 3.38 29.08
C ALA A 317 3.72 3.81 30.56
N ALA A 318 2.88 3.26 31.44
CA ALA A 318 2.97 3.52 32.88
C ALA A 318 4.26 2.95 33.49
N ALA A 319 4.72 1.77 33.03
CA ALA A 319 5.97 1.15 33.45
C ALA A 319 7.22 1.93 32.98
N ALA A 320 7.13 2.68 31.89
CA ALA A 320 8.23 3.44 31.30
C ALA A 320 8.58 4.74 32.04
N LYS A 321 8.64 4.72 33.39
CA LYS A 321 8.83 5.90 34.25
C LYS A 321 10.12 6.68 33.94
N LEU A 322 11.27 5.98 33.81
CA LEU A 322 12.57 6.60 33.52
C LEU A 322 12.57 7.23 32.13
N TRP A 323 12.04 6.55 31.14
CA TRP A 323 11.95 7.07 29.78
C TRP A 323 11.01 8.28 29.70
N ARG A 324 9.88 8.26 30.44
CA ARG A 324 8.97 9.40 30.59
C ARG A 324 9.69 10.63 31.17
N GLN A 325 10.53 10.46 32.20
CA GLN A 325 11.29 11.58 32.80
C GLN A 325 12.26 12.20 31.81
N GLN A 326 12.98 11.37 31.05
CA GLN A 326 13.97 11.82 30.07
C GLN A 326 13.36 12.41 28.80
N ARG A 327 12.17 11.93 28.38
CA ARG A 327 11.55 12.23 27.07
C ARG A 327 10.05 12.53 27.17
N LYS A 328 9.69 13.39 28.15
CA LYS A 328 8.28 13.69 28.47
C LYS A 328 7.45 14.13 27.25
N ALA A 329 8.00 14.98 26.39
CA ALA A 329 7.28 15.46 25.20
C ALA A 329 6.96 14.33 24.22
N LEU A 330 7.90 13.42 23.96
CA LEU A 330 7.69 12.27 23.09
C LEU A 330 6.71 11.27 23.72
N TRP A 331 6.85 11.01 25.02
CA TRP A 331 5.94 10.11 25.74
C TRP A 331 4.48 10.60 25.66
N VAL A 332 4.26 11.91 25.83
CA VAL A 332 2.92 12.51 25.69
C VAL A 332 2.43 12.45 24.24
N ALA A 333 3.31 12.74 23.26
CA ALA A 333 2.95 12.66 21.84
C ALA A 333 2.49 11.25 21.44
N LEU A 334 3.21 10.23 21.90
CA LEU A 334 2.84 8.82 21.61
C LEU A 334 1.55 8.42 22.31
N LEU A 335 1.32 8.85 23.55
CA LEU A 335 0.02 8.59 24.20
C LEU A 335 -1.14 9.34 23.57
N ALA A 336 -0.94 10.58 23.15
CA ALA A 336 -1.96 11.34 22.44
C ALA A 336 -2.29 10.65 21.10
N TRP A 337 -1.27 10.16 20.39
CA TRP A 337 -1.46 9.43 19.14
C TRP A 337 -2.14 8.07 19.38
N ALA A 338 -1.72 7.30 20.39
CA ALA A 338 -2.39 6.05 20.77
C ALA A 338 -3.85 6.31 21.16
N GLY A 339 -4.10 7.36 21.98
CA GLY A 339 -5.46 7.74 22.39
C GLY A 339 -6.35 8.15 21.20
N ALA A 340 -5.82 8.94 20.26
CA ALA A 340 -6.54 9.31 19.05
C ALA A 340 -6.84 8.09 18.15
N ALA A 341 -5.84 7.24 17.90
CA ALA A 341 -6.00 6.02 17.12
C ALA A 341 -7.02 5.06 17.78
N SER A 342 -6.98 4.94 19.11
CA SER A 342 -7.96 4.14 19.86
C SER A 342 -9.36 4.72 19.79
N PHE A 343 -9.50 6.03 20.00
CA PHE A 343 -10.82 6.68 20.04
C PHE A 343 -11.60 6.53 18.72
N VAL A 344 -10.91 6.68 17.59
CA VAL A 344 -11.56 6.60 16.26
C VAL A 344 -12.04 5.19 15.91
N MET A 345 -11.65 4.17 16.66
CA MET A 345 -12.13 2.79 16.49
C MET A 345 -13.49 2.53 17.16
N PHE A 346 -13.99 3.43 18.02
CA PHE A 346 -15.23 3.25 18.75
C PHE A 346 -16.40 4.07 18.19
N PRO A 347 -17.66 3.62 18.36
CA PRO A 347 -18.86 4.30 17.86
C PRO A 347 -18.99 5.79 18.19
N PRO A 348 -18.56 6.29 19.38
CA PRO A 348 -18.63 7.73 19.67
C PRO A 348 -17.88 8.63 18.69
N SER A 349 -16.94 8.08 17.92
CA SER A 349 -16.20 8.81 16.89
C SER A 349 -16.93 8.92 15.55
N ALA A 350 -18.12 8.35 15.38
CA ALA A 350 -18.86 8.28 14.11
C ALA A 350 -19.02 9.65 13.43
N LEU A 351 -19.16 10.73 14.22
CA LEU A 351 -19.21 12.09 13.66
C LEU A 351 -17.91 12.47 12.95
N LEU A 352 -16.74 12.09 13.49
CA LEU A 352 -15.44 12.37 12.84
C LEU A 352 -15.34 11.65 11.50
N TRP A 353 -15.84 10.42 11.40
CA TRP A 353 -15.85 9.66 10.16
C TRP A 353 -16.71 10.31 9.07
N LYS A 354 -17.73 11.07 9.43
CA LYS A 354 -18.59 11.82 8.49
C LYS A 354 -17.98 13.14 8.05
N ILE A 355 -17.36 13.88 8.98
CA ILE A 355 -16.92 15.27 8.70
C ILE A 355 -15.45 15.36 8.23
N LEU A 356 -14.58 14.43 8.62
CA LEU A 356 -13.18 14.47 8.23
C LEU A 356 -12.99 13.94 6.80
N PRO A 357 -12.22 14.66 5.96
CA PRO A 357 -12.03 14.29 4.56
C PRO A 357 -11.51 12.86 4.39
N LYS A 358 -12.16 12.09 3.52
CA LYS A 358 -11.78 10.71 3.13
C LYS A 358 -11.80 9.67 4.27
N MET A 359 -12.20 10.03 5.51
CA MET A 359 -12.27 9.08 6.62
C MET A 359 -13.20 7.91 6.31
N GLN A 360 -14.40 8.16 5.75
CA GLN A 360 -15.37 7.10 5.43
C GLN A 360 -14.84 6.06 4.44
N PHE A 361 -13.95 6.46 3.51
CA PHE A 361 -13.33 5.56 2.52
C PHE A 361 -12.24 4.64 3.12
N MET A 362 -11.90 4.81 4.38
CA MET A 362 -11.10 3.82 5.10
C MET A 362 -11.91 2.58 5.46
N GLN A 363 -13.24 2.62 5.39
CA GLN A 363 -14.19 1.53 5.61
C GLN A 363 -14.16 1.00 7.06
N PHE A 364 -13.03 0.51 7.53
CA PHE A 364 -12.89 -0.26 8.75
C PHE A 364 -12.16 0.53 9.85
N PRO A 365 -12.85 1.00 10.91
CA PRO A 365 -12.25 1.74 12.01
C PRO A 365 -11.07 1.03 12.68
N TRP A 366 -11.12 -0.28 12.81
CA TRP A 366 -10.06 -1.08 13.40
C TRP A 366 -8.74 -1.10 12.57
N ARG A 367 -8.71 -0.59 11.33
CA ARG A 367 -7.45 -0.35 10.57
C ARG A 367 -6.49 0.57 11.31
N TRP A 368 -6.99 1.43 12.23
CA TRP A 368 -6.12 2.26 13.08
C TRP A 368 -5.21 1.45 14.00
N LEU A 369 -5.43 0.14 14.14
CA LEU A 369 -4.46 -0.78 14.73
C LEU A 369 -3.10 -0.71 14.03
N LEU A 370 -3.04 -0.40 12.73
CA LEU A 370 -1.79 -0.17 12.00
C LEU A 370 -0.90 0.87 12.70
N CYS A 371 -1.50 1.97 13.17
CA CYS A 371 -0.80 3.02 13.90
C CYS A 371 -0.57 2.63 15.38
N LEU A 372 -1.58 2.04 16.02
CA LEU A 372 -1.50 1.66 17.42
C LEU A 372 -0.42 0.60 17.66
N SER A 373 -0.28 -0.41 16.79
CA SER A 373 0.74 -1.46 16.91
C SER A 373 2.17 -0.94 16.90
N ALA A 374 2.43 0.17 16.18
CA ALA A 374 3.76 0.81 16.23
C ALA A 374 4.02 1.44 17.60
N ILE A 375 3.01 2.10 18.18
CA ILE A 375 3.11 2.74 19.49
C ILE A 375 3.18 1.69 20.60
N PHE A 376 2.35 0.65 20.52
CA PHE A 376 2.38 -0.55 21.36
C PHE A 376 3.80 -1.12 21.44
N THR A 377 4.41 -1.37 20.28
CA THR A 377 5.76 -1.93 20.19
C THR A 377 6.81 -1.05 20.87
N ILE A 378 6.74 0.27 20.66
CA ILE A 378 7.66 1.23 21.30
C ILE A 378 7.50 1.18 22.82
N PHE A 379 6.27 1.26 23.34
CA PHE A 379 6.06 1.25 24.77
C PHE A 379 6.43 -0.08 25.43
N VAL A 380 6.13 -1.20 24.80
CA VAL A 380 6.58 -2.52 25.28
C VAL A 380 8.11 -2.59 25.35
N ALA A 381 8.81 -2.11 24.32
CA ALA A 381 10.27 -2.16 24.27
C ALA A 381 10.94 -1.24 25.30
N VAL A 382 10.34 -0.09 25.65
CA VAL A 382 10.91 0.86 26.63
C VAL A 382 10.40 0.63 28.06
N GLY A 383 9.17 0.13 28.23
CA GLY A 383 8.53 -0.05 29.52
C GLY A 383 8.86 -1.38 30.19
N PHE A 384 8.99 -2.45 29.41
CA PHE A 384 9.26 -3.78 29.93
C PHE A 384 10.76 -4.09 29.91
N GLY A 385 11.45 -3.71 30.98
CA GLY A 385 12.88 -3.90 31.13
C GLY A 385 13.29 -5.31 31.61
N ARG A 386 12.41 -6.03 32.32
CA ARG A 386 12.69 -7.35 32.88
C ARG A 386 12.48 -8.44 31.83
N TRP A 387 13.36 -9.44 31.82
CA TRP A 387 13.30 -10.55 30.84
C TRP A 387 11.96 -11.29 30.86
N TRP A 388 11.37 -11.55 32.03
CA TRP A 388 10.10 -12.26 32.15
C TRP A 388 8.89 -11.47 31.57
N GLN A 389 8.90 -10.13 31.66
CA GLN A 389 7.87 -9.29 31.04
C GLN A 389 7.88 -9.41 29.53
N ARG A 390 9.08 -9.41 28.94
CA ARG A 390 9.26 -9.64 27.50
C ARG A 390 8.93 -11.06 27.09
N ALA A 391 9.33 -12.04 27.90
CA ALA A 391 8.96 -13.43 27.68
C ALA A 391 7.43 -13.59 27.70
N ALA A 392 6.72 -12.97 28.64
CA ALA A 392 5.27 -12.99 28.66
C ALA A 392 4.64 -12.39 27.38
N VAL A 393 5.14 -11.25 26.90
CA VAL A 393 4.69 -10.67 25.62
C VAL A 393 4.98 -11.60 24.44
N CYS A 394 6.18 -12.20 24.39
CA CYS A 394 6.52 -13.18 23.35
C CYS A 394 5.64 -14.43 23.41
N ILE A 395 5.35 -14.95 24.60
CA ILE A 395 4.44 -16.09 24.78
C ILE A 395 3.05 -15.76 24.27
N VAL A 396 2.53 -14.58 24.64
CA VAL A 396 1.21 -14.12 24.13
C VAL A 396 1.23 -13.96 22.61
N ALA A 397 2.28 -13.38 22.04
CA ALA A 397 2.42 -13.25 20.58
C ALA A 397 2.45 -14.63 19.89
N VAL A 398 3.18 -15.60 20.45
CA VAL A 398 3.21 -16.98 19.94
C VAL A 398 1.85 -17.65 20.06
N LEU A 399 1.14 -17.46 21.18
CA LEU A 399 -0.22 -18.00 21.35
C LEU A 399 -1.22 -17.38 20.35
N ILE A 400 -1.10 -16.08 20.08
CA ILE A 400 -1.88 -15.40 19.03
C ILE A 400 -1.54 -15.99 17.65
N LEU A 401 -0.27 -16.20 17.36
CA LEU A 401 0.19 -16.81 16.10
C LEU A 401 -0.38 -18.24 15.94
N ILE A 402 -0.26 -19.07 16.95
CA ILE A 402 -0.83 -20.42 16.95
C ILE A 402 -2.37 -20.35 16.79
N GLY A 403 -3.04 -19.43 17.50
CA GLY A 403 -4.45 -19.20 17.34
C GLY A 403 -4.84 -18.76 15.93
N ALA A 404 -4.03 -17.92 15.29
CA ALA A 404 -4.21 -17.55 13.88
C ALA A 404 -4.08 -18.78 12.97
N TRP A 405 -3.03 -19.59 13.14
CA TRP A 405 -2.83 -20.81 12.35
C TRP A 405 -3.99 -21.80 12.45
N THR A 406 -4.58 -21.97 13.64
CA THR A 406 -5.65 -22.94 13.88
C THR A 406 -7.04 -22.43 13.53
N ARG A 407 -7.22 -21.11 13.34
CA ARG A 407 -8.51 -20.47 13.05
C ARG A 407 -8.77 -20.25 11.57
N VAL A 408 -7.72 -20.27 10.75
CA VAL A 408 -7.86 -20.27 9.30
C VAL A 408 -8.36 -21.64 8.88
N GLN A 409 -9.52 -21.69 8.25
CA GLN A 409 -10.20 -22.93 7.86
C GLN A 409 -9.98 -23.19 6.36
N VAL A 410 -10.00 -24.46 5.95
CA VAL A 410 -10.26 -24.84 4.57
C VAL A 410 -11.73 -24.44 4.29
N PRO A 411 -12.04 -23.66 3.24
CA PRO A 411 -11.28 -23.33 2.02
C PRO A 411 -10.45 -22.03 2.09
N TRP A 412 -10.14 -21.51 3.25
CA TRP A 412 -9.40 -20.25 3.43
C TRP A 412 -7.88 -20.37 3.13
N TRP A 413 -7.50 -21.41 2.42
CA TRP A 413 -6.12 -21.66 2.00
C TRP A 413 -6.09 -21.94 0.51
N ASP A 414 -5.34 -21.13 -0.23
CA ASP A 414 -5.06 -21.35 -1.65
C ASP A 414 -3.85 -22.25 -1.78
N ASN A 415 -4.05 -23.47 -2.23
CA ASN A 415 -2.99 -24.39 -2.54
C ASN A 415 -2.36 -24.09 -3.94
N THR A 416 -1.37 -24.87 -4.33
CA THR A 416 -0.71 -24.68 -5.62
C THR A 416 -1.62 -24.91 -6.83
N GLY A 417 -2.70 -25.68 -6.67
CA GLY A 417 -3.72 -25.87 -7.71
C GLY A 417 -4.54 -24.61 -7.92
N ASP A 418 -5.07 -24.04 -6.82
CA ASP A 418 -5.87 -22.81 -6.85
C ASP A 418 -5.08 -21.64 -7.46
N LEU A 419 -3.80 -21.51 -7.09
CA LEU A 419 -2.94 -20.47 -7.67
C LEU A 419 -2.66 -20.67 -9.16
N ARG A 420 -2.56 -21.92 -9.64
CA ARG A 420 -2.43 -22.20 -11.07
C ARG A 420 -3.72 -21.90 -11.81
N GLU A 421 -4.87 -22.28 -11.26
CA GLU A 421 -6.16 -21.95 -11.82
C GLU A 421 -6.34 -20.45 -12.02
N MET A 422 -5.92 -19.60 -11.06
CA MET A 422 -5.90 -18.15 -11.25
C MET A 422 -5.06 -17.73 -12.45
N GLN A 423 -3.91 -18.35 -12.67
CA GLN A 423 -3.05 -18.07 -13.82
C GLN A 423 -3.69 -18.55 -15.13
N ASP A 424 -4.29 -19.71 -15.13
CA ASP A 424 -4.97 -20.30 -16.29
C ASP A 424 -6.19 -19.45 -16.69
N ASN A 425 -6.97 -18.96 -15.73
CA ASN A 425 -8.11 -18.06 -15.97
C ASN A 425 -7.71 -16.79 -16.75
N LEU A 426 -6.50 -16.26 -16.53
CA LEU A 426 -5.99 -15.14 -17.32
C LEU A 426 -5.47 -15.58 -18.69
N THR A 427 -4.74 -16.70 -18.73
CA THR A 427 -4.10 -17.21 -19.95
C THR A 427 -5.14 -17.65 -20.97
N ASP A 428 -6.17 -18.33 -20.51
CA ASP A 428 -7.29 -18.85 -21.32
C ASP A 428 -8.39 -17.81 -21.57
N ARG A 429 -8.19 -16.57 -21.05
CA ARG A 429 -9.14 -15.45 -21.18
C ARG A 429 -10.53 -15.73 -20.62
N ILE A 430 -10.63 -16.58 -19.61
CA ILE A 430 -11.87 -16.83 -18.86
C ILE A 430 -12.21 -15.57 -18.05
N GLY A 431 -11.19 -14.94 -17.47
CA GLY A 431 -11.34 -13.78 -16.59
C GLY A 431 -11.69 -14.16 -15.16
N TYR A 432 -12.05 -13.16 -14.38
CA TYR A 432 -12.36 -13.29 -12.96
C TYR A 432 -13.39 -12.23 -12.53
N GLU A 433 -13.95 -12.39 -11.35
CA GLU A 433 -14.84 -11.40 -10.74
C GLU A 433 -14.08 -10.08 -10.52
N GLY A 434 -14.68 -8.97 -10.97
CA GLY A 434 -14.12 -7.63 -10.80
C GLY A 434 -14.39 -7.06 -9.40
N THR A 435 -14.19 -5.75 -9.26
CA THR A 435 -14.36 -5.04 -7.99
C THR A 435 -15.47 -4.01 -8.14
N ASP A 436 -16.53 -4.11 -7.34
CA ASP A 436 -17.75 -3.31 -7.46
C ASP A 436 -17.49 -1.80 -7.46
N GLU A 437 -16.60 -1.30 -6.57
CA GLU A 437 -16.28 0.13 -6.49
C GLU A 437 -15.47 0.65 -7.69
N TYR A 438 -14.93 -0.22 -8.55
CA TYR A 438 -14.23 0.16 -9.79
C TYR A 438 -15.05 -0.10 -11.03
N THR A 439 -16.27 -0.61 -10.89
CA THR A 439 -17.20 -0.78 -12.00
C THR A 439 -17.50 0.58 -12.64
N PRO A 440 -17.36 0.73 -13.97
CA PRO A 440 -17.76 1.94 -14.68
C PRO A 440 -19.24 2.26 -14.47
N VAL A 441 -19.55 3.57 -14.33
CA VAL A 441 -20.94 4.03 -14.14
C VAL A 441 -21.83 3.50 -15.26
N GLY A 442 -22.96 2.88 -14.91
CA GLY A 442 -23.91 2.29 -15.84
C GLY A 442 -23.58 0.87 -16.30
N ALA A 443 -22.47 0.30 -15.85
CA ALA A 443 -22.19 -1.12 -16.04
C ALA A 443 -22.91 -1.97 -14.97
N GLU A 444 -23.40 -3.15 -15.38
CA GLU A 444 -24.07 -4.12 -14.49
C GLU A 444 -23.37 -5.48 -14.61
N PRO A 445 -22.30 -5.70 -13.82
CA PRO A 445 -21.49 -6.91 -13.92
C PRO A 445 -22.27 -8.22 -13.66
N SER A 446 -23.33 -8.16 -12.86
CA SER A 446 -24.15 -9.33 -12.55
C SER A 446 -25.03 -9.78 -13.71
N ALA A 447 -25.29 -8.90 -14.68
CA ALA A 447 -26.17 -9.14 -15.82
C ALA A 447 -25.40 -9.51 -17.11
N VAL A 448 -24.06 -9.53 -17.10
CA VAL A 448 -23.28 -9.86 -18.31
C VAL A 448 -23.18 -11.36 -18.56
N ASP A 449 -23.13 -11.74 -19.84
CA ASP A 449 -22.79 -13.09 -20.23
C ASP A 449 -21.27 -13.30 -20.15
N LYS A 450 -20.83 -14.15 -19.20
CA LYS A 450 -19.44 -14.46 -18.95
C LYS A 450 -18.73 -15.09 -20.14
N ASP A 451 -19.47 -15.87 -20.94
CA ASP A 451 -18.98 -16.62 -22.12
C ASP A 451 -19.18 -15.86 -23.43
N ALA A 452 -19.62 -14.60 -23.37
CA ALA A 452 -19.81 -13.79 -24.55
C ALA A 452 -18.55 -13.69 -25.39
N ARG A 453 -18.71 -13.68 -26.72
CA ARG A 453 -17.63 -13.35 -27.66
C ARG A 453 -17.22 -11.89 -27.51
N GLU A 454 -15.99 -11.57 -27.87
CA GLU A 454 -15.42 -10.23 -27.81
C GLU A 454 -16.28 -9.16 -28.50
N VAL A 455 -16.90 -9.54 -29.64
CA VAL A 455 -17.79 -8.69 -30.43
C VAL A 455 -19.00 -9.50 -30.91
N THR A 456 -20.20 -8.99 -30.69
CA THR A 456 -21.46 -9.56 -31.14
C THR A 456 -22.33 -8.47 -31.76
N VAL A 457 -23.36 -8.84 -32.54
CA VAL A 457 -24.36 -7.89 -33.06
C VAL A 457 -25.44 -7.70 -31.98
N ALA A 458 -25.80 -6.47 -31.69
CA ALA A 458 -26.80 -6.17 -30.68
C ALA A 458 -28.24 -6.31 -31.17
N GLY A 459 -28.49 -6.05 -32.44
CA GLY A 459 -29.80 -6.10 -33.09
C GLY A 459 -29.97 -7.27 -34.05
N PRO A 460 -30.89 -7.15 -35.02
CA PRO A 460 -31.27 -8.25 -35.94
C PRO A 460 -30.33 -8.44 -37.16
N ALA A 461 -29.41 -7.51 -37.41
CA ALA A 461 -28.51 -7.61 -38.56
C ALA A 461 -27.58 -8.81 -38.44
N ARG A 462 -27.16 -9.36 -39.60
CA ARG A 462 -26.15 -10.42 -39.66
C ARG A 462 -24.78 -9.78 -39.88
N ALA A 463 -23.77 -10.30 -39.20
CA ALA A 463 -22.40 -9.84 -39.37
C ALA A 463 -21.42 -11.02 -39.54
N ALA A 464 -20.39 -10.81 -40.37
CA ALA A 464 -19.15 -11.59 -40.31
C ALA A 464 -18.11 -10.75 -39.62
N ILE A 465 -17.70 -11.18 -38.41
CA ILE A 465 -16.79 -10.42 -37.53
C ILE A 465 -15.45 -11.14 -37.47
N ARG A 466 -14.36 -10.38 -37.69
CA ARG A 466 -12.99 -10.87 -37.57
C ARG A 466 -12.22 -9.94 -36.60
N VAL A 467 -11.90 -10.44 -35.43
CA VAL A 467 -11.06 -9.74 -34.43
C VAL A 467 -9.60 -9.98 -34.82
N SER A 468 -8.86 -8.90 -35.02
CA SER A 468 -7.41 -8.90 -35.31
C SER A 468 -6.55 -8.62 -34.09
N ARG A 469 -7.08 -7.83 -33.13
CA ARG A 469 -6.42 -7.48 -31.87
C ARG A 469 -7.46 -7.28 -30.77
N TRP A 470 -7.17 -7.81 -29.57
CA TRP A 470 -7.96 -7.57 -28.36
C TRP A 470 -7.04 -7.51 -27.15
N ASP A 471 -6.27 -6.41 -27.06
CA ASP A 471 -5.29 -6.15 -25.99
C ASP A 471 -5.87 -5.25 -24.89
N ALA A 472 -5.14 -5.08 -23.78
CA ALA A 472 -5.58 -4.30 -22.62
C ALA A 472 -6.00 -2.86 -23.00
N GLU A 473 -5.20 -2.17 -23.85
CA GLU A 473 -5.42 -0.75 -24.18
C GLU A 473 -5.73 -0.51 -25.68
N SER A 474 -5.85 -1.59 -26.48
CA SER A 474 -6.13 -1.49 -27.93
C SER A 474 -6.95 -2.67 -28.42
N LYS A 475 -8.01 -2.38 -29.17
CA LYS A 475 -8.82 -3.39 -29.88
C LYS A 475 -8.93 -3.00 -31.35
N ASP A 476 -8.91 -4.00 -32.23
CA ASP A 476 -8.99 -3.80 -33.67
C ASP A 476 -9.72 -4.98 -34.28
N PHE A 477 -10.79 -4.71 -35.02
CA PHE A 477 -11.60 -5.75 -35.69
C PHE A 477 -12.32 -5.20 -36.91
N THR A 478 -12.74 -6.11 -37.76
CA THR A 478 -13.55 -5.82 -38.93
C THR A 478 -14.90 -6.52 -38.82
N ALA A 479 -15.97 -5.78 -39.09
CA ALA A 479 -17.33 -6.31 -39.13
C ALA A 479 -17.96 -6.05 -40.53
N GLN A 480 -18.33 -7.10 -41.23
CA GLN A 480 -19.10 -6.99 -42.46
C GLN A 480 -20.59 -7.15 -42.13
N MET A 481 -21.32 -6.04 -42.19
CA MET A 481 -22.70 -5.92 -41.76
C MET A 481 -23.67 -6.07 -42.94
N SER A 482 -24.78 -6.79 -42.72
CA SER A 482 -25.87 -6.91 -43.74
C SER A 482 -26.78 -5.66 -43.78
N ALA A 483 -26.87 -4.92 -42.70
CA ALA A 483 -27.65 -3.69 -42.50
C ALA A 483 -27.02 -2.82 -41.40
N PRO A 484 -27.34 -1.52 -41.29
CA PRO A 484 -26.93 -0.72 -40.18
C PRO A 484 -27.43 -1.30 -38.85
N ASP A 485 -26.58 -1.40 -37.86
CA ASP A 485 -26.91 -1.93 -36.54
C ASP A 485 -25.84 -1.49 -35.51
N GLU A 486 -25.92 -1.98 -34.28
CA GLU A 486 -24.94 -1.77 -33.23
C GLU A 486 -24.14 -3.08 -32.96
N LEU A 487 -22.85 -2.91 -32.70
CA LEU A 487 -22.01 -4.00 -32.21
C LEU A 487 -21.88 -3.92 -30.69
N ALA A 488 -22.25 -4.99 -30.00
CA ALA A 488 -22.08 -5.12 -28.55
C ALA A 488 -20.71 -5.73 -28.26
N LEU A 489 -19.91 -5.01 -27.45
CA LEU A 489 -18.53 -5.41 -27.15
C LEU A 489 -18.45 -6.06 -25.78
N LYS A 490 -17.56 -7.02 -25.60
CA LYS A 490 -17.14 -7.54 -24.31
C LYS A 490 -16.20 -6.51 -23.64
N LEU A 491 -16.74 -5.31 -23.39
CA LEU A 491 -16.03 -4.17 -22.85
C LEU A 491 -17.02 -3.20 -22.18
N PHE A 492 -16.72 -2.77 -20.97
CA PHE A 492 -17.47 -1.68 -20.34
C PHE A 492 -17.04 -0.32 -20.88
N PRO A 493 -17.98 0.61 -21.12
CA PRO A 493 -17.67 1.97 -21.56
C PRO A 493 -16.92 2.72 -20.45
N TYR A 494 -15.94 3.50 -20.86
CA TYR A 494 -15.18 4.38 -19.98
C TYR A 494 -14.69 5.58 -20.80
N PRO A 495 -14.72 6.82 -20.27
CA PRO A 495 -14.43 8.02 -21.06
C PRO A 495 -13.04 8.08 -21.70
N ALA A 496 -12.11 7.21 -21.28
CA ALA A 496 -10.80 7.10 -21.91
C ALA A 496 -10.78 6.16 -23.12
N TRP A 497 -11.86 5.42 -23.42
CA TRP A 497 -11.97 4.64 -24.64
C TRP A 497 -12.38 5.54 -25.81
N ARG A 498 -11.50 5.68 -26.79
CA ARG A 498 -11.80 6.33 -28.07
C ARG A 498 -12.08 5.28 -29.11
N VAL A 499 -13.27 5.36 -29.71
CA VAL A 499 -13.72 4.44 -30.75
C VAL A 499 -13.72 5.15 -32.10
N GLU A 500 -13.14 4.52 -33.09
CA GLU A 500 -13.12 4.98 -34.49
C GLU A 500 -13.65 3.87 -35.38
N VAL A 501 -14.63 4.22 -36.24
CA VAL A 501 -15.20 3.35 -37.29
C VAL A 501 -14.81 3.94 -38.64
N ASN A 502 -14.11 3.18 -39.46
CA ASN A 502 -13.61 3.62 -40.77
C ASN A 502 -12.79 4.93 -40.72
N GLY A 503 -12.03 5.12 -39.63
CA GLY A 503 -11.20 6.31 -39.39
C GLY A 503 -11.94 7.54 -38.83
N HIS A 504 -13.24 7.44 -38.59
CA HIS A 504 -14.04 8.50 -37.99
C HIS A 504 -14.39 8.17 -36.54
N ALA A 505 -14.20 9.12 -35.63
CA ALA A 505 -14.59 8.96 -34.23
C ALA A 505 -16.12 8.86 -34.13
N VAL A 506 -16.60 7.87 -33.38
CA VAL A 506 -18.02 7.64 -33.14
C VAL A 506 -18.34 7.71 -31.65
N GLU A 507 -19.53 8.20 -31.33
CA GLU A 507 -20.06 8.13 -29.97
C GLU A 507 -20.60 6.72 -29.71
N THR A 508 -20.33 6.20 -28.53
CA THR A 508 -20.75 4.89 -28.08
C THR A 508 -21.88 5.01 -27.07
N ALA A 509 -22.76 4.02 -27.05
CA ALA A 509 -23.80 3.91 -26.03
C ALA A 509 -23.44 2.78 -25.03
N ALA A 510 -24.15 2.75 -23.91
CA ALA A 510 -24.16 1.61 -23.00
C ALA A 510 -25.46 0.80 -23.22
N ARG A 511 -25.34 -0.52 -23.29
CA ARG A 511 -26.51 -1.40 -23.39
C ARG A 511 -27.32 -1.34 -22.09
N GLU A 512 -28.61 -1.07 -22.18
CA GLU A 512 -29.48 -0.79 -21.02
C GLU A 512 -29.44 -1.91 -19.95
N ALA A 513 -29.43 -3.18 -20.36
CA ALA A 513 -29.49 -4.31 -19.42
C ALA A 513 -28.15 -4.68 -18.79
N THR A 514 -27.03 -4.46 -19.47
CA THR A 514 -25.70 -4.97 -19.05
C THR A 514 -24.66 -3.87 -18.89
N GLY A 515 -24.92 -2.68 -19.42
CA GLY A 515 -23.96 -1.60 -19.47
C GLY A 515 -22.78 -1.82 -20.42
N GLN A 516 -22.74 -2.92 -21.21
CA GLN A 516 -21.65 -3.14 -22.17
C GLN A 516 -21.64 -2.09 -23.28
N MET A 517 -20.47 -1.82 -23.85
CA MET A 517 -20.30 -0.81 -24.89
C MET A 517 -21.01 -1.23 -26.20
N LEU A 518 -21.80 -0.33 -26.74
CA LEU A 518 -22.42 -0.44 -28.07
C LEU A 518 -21.73 0.51 -29.04
N VAL A 519 -21.37 0.01 -30.23
CA VAL A 519 -20.71 0.76 -31.30
C VAL A 519 -21.60 0.77 -32.53
N PRO A 520 -22.10 1.94 -32.98
CA PRO A 520 -22.91 2.03 -34.17
C PRO A 520 -22.07 1.77 -35.43
N VAL A 521 -22.59 0.97 -36.34
CA VAL A 521 -21.96 0.59 -37.62
C VAL A 521 -22.94 0.60 -38.77
N GLU A 522 -22.45 0.95 -39.97
CA GLU A 522 -23.24 0.98 -41.19
C GLU A 522 -23.26 -0.38 -41.93
N ALA A 523 -24.14 -0.51 -42.92
CA ALA A 523 -24.11 -1.67 -43.82
C ALA A 523 -22.77 -1.75 -44.58
N GLY A 524 -22.26 -2.97 -44.81
CA GLY A 524 -21.00 -3.19 -45.49
C GLY A 524 -19.84 -3.44 -44.54
N ILE A 525 -18.62 -3.13 -44.98
CA ILE A 525 -17.38 -3.40 -44.24
C ILE A 525 -17.10 -2.23 -43.30
N ASN A 526 -16.99 -2.52 -42.01
CA ASN A 526 -16.62 -1.55 -40.97
C ASN A 526 -15.29 -1.99 -40.33
N HIS A 527 -14.28 -1.11 -40.36
CA HIS A 527 -13.04 -1.25 -39.64
C HIS A 527 -13.15 -0.48 -38.34
N VAL A 528 -13.14 -1.20 -37.21
CA VAL A 528 -13.32 -0.60 -35.88
C VAL A 528 -12.00 -0.65 -35.13
N GLN A 529 -11.56 0.53 -34.66
CA GLN A 529 -10.38 0.70 -33.83
C GLN A 529 -10.78 1.35 -32.50
N ILE A 530 -10.32 0.75 -31.38
CA ILE A 530 -10.61 1.24 -30.04
C ILE A 530 -9.29 1.38 -29.30
N LYS A 531 -9.03 2.57 -28.74
CA LYS A 531 -7.79 2.89 -28.03
C LYS A 531 -8.08 3.54 -26.69
N PHE A 532 -7.36 3.08 -25.65
CA PHE A 532 -7.39 3.70 -24.34
C PHE A 532 -6.47 4.93 -24.35
N ILE A 533 -7.07 6.11 -24.49
CA ILE A 533 -6.31 7.36 -24.65
C ILE A 533 -5.87 7.94 -23.31
N ARG A 534 -4.83 8.75 -23.35
CA ARG A 534 -4.35 9.49 -22.20
C ARG A 534 -5.19 10.76 -22.00
N THR A 535 -5.86 10.87 -20.85
CA THR A 535 -6.67 12.02 -20.47
C THR A 535 -5.79 13.20 -19.99
N TRP A 536 -6.39 14.41 -19.91
CA TRP A 536 -5.66 15.61 -19.50
C TRP A 536 -5.13 15.54 -18.06
N ASP A 537 -5.91 14.96 -17.15
CA ASP A 537 -5.59 14.79 -15.73
C ASP A 537 -4.37 13.87 -15.53
N ARG A 538 -4.27 12.79 -16.30
CA ARG A 538 -3.10 11.90 -16.32
C ARG A 538 -1.86 12.62 -16.84
N THR A 539 -2.03 13.49 -17.83
CA THR A 539 -0.95 14.29 -18.39
C THR A 539 -0.49 15.34 -17.39
N ALA A 540 -1.43 16.10 -16.82
CA ALA A 540 -1.14 17.13 -15.82
C ALA A 540 -0.50 16.54 -14.56
N GLY A 541 -1.08 15.44 -14.01
CA GLY A 541 -0.53 14.74 -12.85
C GLY A 541 0.90 14.24 -13.09
N GLY A 542 1.17 13.70 -14.29
CA GLY A 542 2.52 13.29 -14.70
C GLY A 542 3.50 14.44 -14.70
N TRP A 543 3.15 15.58 -15.31
CA TRP A 543 4.03 16.78 -15.34
C TRP A 543 4.28 17.37 -13.95
N ILE A 544 3.26 17.41 -13.08
CA ILE A 544 3.43 17.87 -11.70
C ILE A 544 4.45 16.97 -10.96
N SER A 545 4.34 15.66 -11.10
CA SER A 545 5.30 14.73 -10.46
C SER A 545 6.72 14.86 -11.03
N VAL A 546 6.86 15.02 -12.35
CA VAL A 546 8.16 15.26 -12.98
C VAL A 546 8.79 16.57 -12.47
N ALA A 547 8.01 17.65 -12.38
CA ALA A 547 8.49 18.92 -11.84
C ALA A 547 8.92 18.80 -10.37
N ALA A 548 8.19 18.04 -9.55
CA ALA A 548 8.55 17.77 -8.15
C ALA A 548 9.87 16.97 -8.06
N ILE A 549 10.06 15.95 -8.89
CA ILE A 549 11.29 15.17 -8.94
C ILE A 549 12.47 16.04 -9.41
N ALA A 550 12.26 16.86 -10.44
CA ALA A 550 13.27 17.79 -10.95
C ALA A 550 13.68 18.81 -9.87
N PHE A 551 12.70 19.34 -9.13
CA PHE A 551 12.98 20.22 -7.98
C PHE A 551 13.85 19.52 -6.92
N LEU A 552 13.59 18.26 -6.57
CA LEU A 552 14.41 17.49 -5.64
C LEU A 552 15.84 17.28 -6.16
N GLY A 553 15.97 16.98 -7.44
CA GLY A 553 17.28 16.83 -8.12
C GLY A 553 18.10 18.11 -8.07
N LEU A 554 17.51 19.23 -8.46
CA LEU A 554 18.13 20.55 -8.46
C LEU A 554 18.54 20.98 -7.03
N TRP A 555 17.63 20.83 -6.07
CA TRP A 555 17.93 21.14 -4.67
C TRP A 555 19.13 20.32 -4.14
N ARG A 556 19.23 19.05 -4.51
CA ARG A 556 20.36 18.18 -4.11
C ARG A 556 21.69 18.65 -4.72
N LEU A 557 21.67 19.08 -5.97
CA LEU A 557 22.87 19.62 -6.66
C LEU A 557 23.34 20.93 -6.02
N LEU A 558 22.41 21.87 -5.81
CA LEU A 558 22.72 23.16 -5.18
C LEU A 558 23.22 23.01 -3.73
N SER A 559 22.63 22.10 -2.95
CA SER A 559 23.08 21.85 -1.59
C SER A 559 24.49 21.22 -1.52
N ARG A 560 24.91 20.44 -2.52
CA ARG A 560 26.26 19.90 -2.62
C ARG A 560 27.29 20.98 -3.01
N SER A 561 26.97 21.86 -3.95
CA SER A 561 27.87 22.94 -4.38
C SER A 561 28.18 23.93 -3.25
N LEU A 562 27.15 24.26 -2.44
CA LEU A 562 27.32 25.11 -1.25
C LEU A 562 28.19 24.49 -0.15
N LEU A 563 28.22 23.17 -0.06
CA LEU A 563 29.07 22.44 0.90
C LEU A 563 30.50 22.30 0.39
N SER A 564 30.71 22.16 -0.93
CA SER A 564 32.05 22.09 -1.53
C SER A 564 32.75 23.46 -1.57
N GLY A 565 32.00 24.53 -1.83
CA GLY A 565 32.54 25.90 -1.82
C GLY A 565 33.06 26.34 -0.45
N LYS A 566 32.46 25.89 0.64
CA LYS A 566 32.93 26.15 2.03
C LYS A 566 34.22 25.41 2.38
N LYS A 567 34.50 24.26 1.73
CA LYS A 567 35.77 23.53 1.96
C LYS A 567 36.95 24.21 1.28
N VAL A 568 36.75 24.90 0.14
CA VAL A 568 37.82 25.59 -0.59
C VAL A 568 38.16 26.94 0.08
N ALA A 569 37.15 27.64 0.62
CA ALA A 569 37.37 28.92 1.32
C ALA A 569 38.02 28.77 2.72
N GLY A 570 38.05 27.57 3.30
CA GLY A 570 38.69 27.28 4.59
C GLY A 570 40.17 26.88 4.50
N ILE A 571 40.73 26.72 3.29
CA ILE A 571 42.13 26.32 3.05
C ILE A 571 43.01 27.52 2.60
N SER A 572 42.42 28.65 2.24
CA SER A 572 43.14 29.87 1.83
C SER A 572 43.34 30.90 2.93
N GLY A 573 43.18 30.51 4.17
CA GLY A 573 43.33 31.39 5.35
C GLY A 573 44.19 30.76 6.44
N VAL A 574 45.44 30.30 6.09
CA VAL A 574 46.53 30.04 7.04
C VAL A 574 47.80 30.62 6.45
#